data_ab79e6bc669dbe393e32842b84969124
#
_entry.id   ab79e6bc669dbe393e32842b84969124
#
_cell.length_a   1.000
_cell.length_b   1.000
_cell.length_c   1.000
_cell.angle_alpha   90.00
_cell.angle_beta   90.00
_cell.angle_gamma   90.00
#
_symmetry.space_group_name_H-M   'P 1'
#
loop_
_entity.id
_entity.type
_entity.pdbx_description
1 polymer ?
#
loop_
_entity_poly.entity_id
_entity_poly.type
_entity_poly.pdbx_seq_one_letter_code
_entity_poly.pdbx_strand_id
1 'polypeptide(L)' 'MCRFCLDEQRESKTTYTFEHDGCIILVRNVPCIECEMCGEIFFKGDVSQKLDEIIDNANILPQELAIIDYNKVA' A
#
# COMPACT_ATOMS: atom_id res chain seq x y z
N MET A 1 9.56 -0.25 10.69
CA MET A 1 10.68 -0.70 9.85
C MET A 1 11.60 -1.61 10.65
N CYS A 2 11.92 -2.76 10.13
CA CYS A 2 12.74 -3.75 10.82
C CYS A 2 14.22 -3.40 10.68
N ARG A 3 14.87 -3.01 11.77
CA ARG A 3 16.26 -2.61 11.75
C ARG A 3 17.22 -3.80 11.86
N PHE A 4 16.74 -4.90 12.40
CA PHE A 4 17.57 -6.06 12.68
C PHE A 4 17.63 -7.06 11.53
N CYS A 5 16.82 -6.86 10.51
CA CYS A 5 16.65 -7.80 9.42
C CYS A 5 16.96 -7.17 8.05
N LEU A 6 17.89 -6.23 8.01
CA LEU A 6 18.20 -5.50 6.78
C LEU A 6 18.64 -6.41 5.63
N ASP A 7 19.33 -7.49 5.94
CA ASP A 7 19.85 -8.41 4.94
C ASP A 7 18.82 -9.48 4.53
N GLU A 8 17.69 -9.54 5.22
CA GLU A 8 16.65 -10.53 4.99
C GLU A 8 15.42 -9.94 4.31
N GLN A 9 15.58 -8.81 3.65
CA GLN A 9 14.48 -8.13 2.99
C GLN A 9 14.33 -8.62 1.56
N ARG A 10 13.08 -8.68 1.11
CA ARG A 10 12.78 -9.03 -0.27
C ARG A 10 11.64 -8.18 -0.79
N GLU A 11 11.58 -8.04 -2.11
CA GLU A 11 10.47 -7.36 -2.74
C GLU A 11 9.25 -8.26 -2.77
N SER A 12 8.09 -7.69 -2.48
CA SER A 12 6.84 -8.40 -2.43
C SER A 12 5.71 -7.47 -2.88
N LYS A 13 4.49 -7.97 -2.87
CA LYS A 13 3.31 -7.17 -3.18
C LYS A 13 2.24 -7.43 -2.12
N THR A 14 1.51 -6.40 -1.77
CA THR A 14 0.47 -6.50 -0.77
C THR A 14 -0.72 -5.63 -1.15
N THR A 15 -1.79 -5.73 -0.37
CA THR A 15 -2.96 -4.87 -0.52
C THR A 15 -2.90 -3.80 0.55
N TYR A 16 -2.93 -2.55 0.12
CA TYR A 16 -2.97 -1.41 1.02
C TYR A 16 -4.43 -1.02 1.26
N THR A 17 -4.82 -0.96 2.53
CA THR A 17 -6.17 -0.59 2.92
C THR A 17 -6.16 0.79 3.53
N PHE A 18 -6.99 1.67 3.00
CA PHE A 18 -7.17 3.02 3.53
C PHE A 18 -8.64 3.23 3.87
N GLU A 19 -8.89 3.72 5.06
CA GLU A 19 -10.25 3.99 5.53
C GLU A 19 -10.34 5.43 6.01
N HIS A 20 -11.33 6.17 5.49
CA HIS A 20 -11.52 7.57 5.84
C HIS A 20 -13.00 7.94 5.62
N ASP A 21 -13.61 8.52 6.65
CA ASP A 21 -14.99 9.02 6.60
C ASP A 21 -16.01 7.97 6.09
N GLY A 22 -15.82 6.72 6.45
CA GLY A 22 -16.70 5.65 6.03
C GLY A 22 -16.41 5.09 4.65
N CYS A 23 -15.41 5.63 3.95
CA CYS A 23 -14.93 5.09 2.69
C CYS A 23 -13.81 4.11 2.92
N ILE A 24 -13.81 3.01 2.19
CA ILE A 24 -12.72 2.04 2.24
C ILE A 24 -12.12 1.92 0.86
N ILE A 25 -10.81 2.15 0.76
CA ILE A 25 -10.07 2.04 -0.49
C ILE A 25 -9.07 0.90 -0.34
N LEU A 26 -9.16 -0.09 -1.21
CA LEU A 26 -8.21 -1.19 -1.28
C LEU A 26 -7.36 -1.02 -2.53
N VAL A 27 -6.06 -0.83 -2.35
CA VAL A 27 -5.13 -0.75 -3.47
C VAL A 27 -4.38 -2.07 -3.54
N ARG A 28 -4.58 -2.81 -4.61
CA ARG A 28 -4.01 -4.14 -4.80
C ARG A 28 -2.70 -4.07 -5.56
N ASN A 29 -1.88 -5.11 -5.39
CA ASN A 29 -0.60 -5.25 -6.09
C ASN A 29 0.37 -4.10 -5.80
N VAL A 30 0.34 -3.60 -4.56
CA VAL A 30 1.24 -2.52 -4.14
C VAL A 30 2.63 -3.11 -3.88
N PRO A 31 3.67 -2.63 -4.56
CA PRO A 31 5.03 -3.08 -4.29
C PRO A 31 5.44 -2.73 -2.85
N CYS A 32 6.04 -3.67 -2.18
CA CYS A 32 6.48 -3.46 -0.81
C CYS A 32 7.77 -4.22 -0.55
N ILE A 33 8.37 -3.94 0.58
CA ILE A 33 9.54 -4.66 1.08
C ILE A 33 9.08 -5.47 2.27
N GLU A 34 9.31 -6.75 2.23
CA GLU A 34 8.95 -7.66 3.32
C GLU A 34 10.21 -8.20 3.98
N CYS A 35 10.24 -8.16 5.31
CA CYS A 35 11.32 -8.76 6.06
C CYS A 35 11.01 -10.23 6.30
N GLU A 36 11.87 -11.12 5.82
CA GLU A 36 11.66 -12.56 5.95
C GLU A 36 11.76 -13.06 7.40
N MET A 37 12.51 -12.32 8.22
CA MET A 37 12.73 -12.74 9.60
C MET A 37 11.56 -12.41 10.51
N CYS A 38 10.99 -11.23 10.38
CA CYS A 38 9.91 -10.80 11.27
C CYS A 38 8.57 -10.60 10.58
N GLY A 39 8.52 -10.73 9.26
CA GLY A 39 7.28 -10.57 8.51
C GLY A 39 6.79 -9.14 8.40
N GLU A 40 7.59 -8.18 8.80
CA GLU A 40 7.22 -6.79 8.74
C GLU A 40 7.24 -6.27 7.30
N ILE A 41 6.25 -5.45 6.95
CA ILE A 41 6.09 -4.92 5.60
C ILE A 41 6.23 -3.41 5.66
N PHE A 42 6.99 -2.84 4.71
CA PHE A 42 7.07 -1.39 4.58
C PHE A 42 7.16 -0.99 3.11
N PHE A 43 6.81 0.26 2.83
CA PHE A 43 6.79 0.79 1.47
C PHE A 43 7.94 1.77 1.26
N LYS A 44 8.50 1.75 0.05
CA LYS A 44 9.49 2.75 -0.35
C LYS A 44 8.83 4.13 -0.46
N GLY A 45 9.62 5.18 -0.38
CA GLY A 45 9.10 6.54 -0.41
C GLY A 45 8.30 6.87 -1.67
N ASP A 46 8.75 6.42 -2.83
CA ASP A 46 8.05 6.63 -4.09
C ASP A 46 6.70 5.88 -4.13
N VAL A 47 6.65 4.69 -3.57
CA VAL A 47 5.41 3.92 -3.48
C VAL A 47 4.44 4.62 -2.52
N SER A 48 4.93 5.06 -1.37
CA SER A 48 4.11 5.77 -0.40
C SER A 48 3.51 7.04 -0.99
N GLN A 49 4.31 7.81 -1.72
CA GLN A 49 3.85 9.02 -2.40
C GLN A 49 2.79 8.69 -3.45
N LYS A 50 3.00 7.62 -4.21
CA LYS A 50 2.04 7.19 -5.23
C LYS A 50 0.71 6.77 -4.60
N LEU A 51 0.76 6.09 -3.47
CA LEU A 51 -0.45 5.72 -2.73
C LEU A 51 -1.23 6.96 -2.30
N ASP A 52 -0.55 7.98 -1.80
CA ASP A 52 -1.20 9.23 -1.42
C ASP A 52 -1.88 9.88 -2.62
N GLU A 53 -1.22 9.90 -3.78
CA GLU A 53 -1.81 10.43 -5.00
C GLU A 53 -3.05 9.65 -5.43
N ILE A 54 -2.99 8.33 -5.36
CA ILE A 54 -4.12 7.47 -5.71
C ILE A 54 -5.31 7.77 -4.81
N ILE A 55 -5.08 7.91 -3.53
CA ILE A 55 -6.13 8.20 -2.56
C ILE A 55 -6.71 9.59 -2.78
N ASP A 56 -5.85 10.58 -3.01
CA ASP A 56 -6.30 11.96 -3.25
C ASP A 56 -7.14 12.09 -4.52
N ASN A 57 -6.82 11.30 -5.54
CA ASN A 57 -7.54 11.33 -6.81
C ASN A 57 -8.73 10.38 -6.84
N ALA A 58 -8.91 9.57 -5.81
CA ALA A 58 -10.05 8.67 -5.73
C ALA A 58 -11.31 9.46 -5.43
N ASN A 59 -12.24 9.49 -6.38
CA ASN A 59 -13.48 10.24 -6.24
C ASN A 59 -14.58 9.29 -5.76
N ILE A 60 -14.52 8.96 -4.48
CA ILE A 60 -15.36 7.93 -3.88
C ILE A 60 -16.35 8.59 -2.91
N LEU A 61 -17.61 8.19 -3.01
CA LEU A 61 -18.64 8.67 -2.10
C LEU A 61 -18.47 8.02 -0.72
N PRO A 62 -18.90 8.70 0.36
CA PRO A 62 -18.85 8.11 1.69
C PRO A 62 -19.58 6.77 1.75
N GLN A 63 -19.01 5.84 2.53
CA GLN A 63 -19.56 4.50 2.77
C GLN A 63 -19.49 3.57 1.54
N GLU A 64 -18.64 3.90 0.58
CA GLU A 64 -18.39 3.02 -0.55
C GLU A 64 -17.06 2.29 -0.40
N LEU A 65 -17.00 1.13 -1.02
CA LEU A 65 -15.77 0.34 -1.11
C LEU A 65 -15.22 0.47 -2.53
N ALA A 66 -13.97 0.89 -2.64
CA ALA A 66 -13.28 0.96 -3.92
C ALA A 66 -12.10 0.02 -3.94
N ILE A 67 -11.94 -0.70 -5.04
CA ILE A 67 -10.80 -1.59 -5.25
C ILE A 67 -10.02 -1.05 -6.43
N ILE A 68 -8.75 -0.72 -6.19
CA ILE A 68 -7.88 -0.11 -7.19
C ILE A 68 -6.67 -1.02 -7.39
N ASP A 69 -6.27 -1.21 -8.64
CA ASP A 69 -5.06 -1.95 -8.95
C ASP A 69 -3.91 -0.97 -9.14
N TYR A 70 -2.88 -1.09 -8.31
CA TYR A 70 -1.72 -0.20 -8.36
C TYR A 70 -1.07 -0.20 -9.75
N ASN A 71 -0.98 -1.35 -10.39
CA ASN A 71 -0.34 -1.47 -11.70
C ASN A 71 -1.11 -0.74 -12.81
N LYS A 72 -2.41 -0.50 -12.61
CA LYS A 72 -3.22 0.18 -13.62
C LYS A 72 -3.18 1.69 -13.48
N VAL A 73 -2.86 2.20 -12.31
CA VAL A 73 -2.85 3.64 -12.03
C VAL A 73 -1.44 4.19 -11.81
N ALA A 74 -0.47 3.33 -11.69
CA ALA A 74 0.93 3.74 -11.49
C ALA A 74 1.62 4.09 -12.81
#